data_16636ab4259e2d785086106d2769f8dc
#
_entry.id   16636ab4259e2d785086106d2769f8dc
#
_cell.length_a   1.000
_cell.length_b   1.000
_cell.length_c   1.000
_cell.angle_alpha   90.00
_cell.angle_beta   90.00
_cell.angle_gamma   90.00
#
_symmetry.space_group_name_H-M   'P 1'
#
loop_
_entity.id
_entity.type
_entity.pdbx_description
1 polymer ?
#
loop_
_entity_poly.entity_id
_entity_poly.type
_entity_poly.pdbx_seq_one_letter_code
_entity_poly.pdbx_strand_id
1 'polypeptide(L)'
;LIGRILYRSGCFDAYPRFADELKNLAFALAQVRKQADAKCLKYAQDYCKEPYNIWIGSGDLWPTAYSYSMCVLEESQWIRTKSVSSPEFFHGTLELLEDDVCTTLLLTEGPTRAQDEEFAARHTKKLTCFDTKEYALPGISDEFRPLLSPVVMAAVLQRISKNIEVITDHSLDIRRYYRKESY
;
A
#
# COMPACT_ATOMS: atom_id res chain seq x y z
N LEU A 1 19.00 -8.65 7.05
CA LEU A 1 19.34 -9.63 8.10
C LEU A 1 18.69 -10.98 7.82
N ILE A 2 17.34 -11.06 7.71
CA ILE A 2 16.59 -12.32 7.51
C ILE A 2 17.08 -13.07 6.26
N GLY A 3 17.17 -12.44 5.09
CA GLY A 3 17.66 -13.08 3.87
C GLY A 3 19.04 -13.70 4.02
N ARG A 4 19.96 -13.05 4.77
CA ARG A 4 21.28 -13.60 5.03
C ARG A 4 21.25 -14.82 5.98
N ILE A 5 20.33 -14.83 6.93
CA ILE A 5 20.12 -15.99 7.81
C ILE A 5 19.60 -17.18 6.99
N LEU A 6 18.57 -16.94 6.17
CA LEU A 6 18.00 -17.96 5.29
C LEU A 6 19.02 -18.52 4.29
N TYR A 7 19.87 -17.67 3.72
CA TYR A 7 20.97 -18.10 2.87
C TYR A 7 21.93 -19.05 3.60
N ARG A 8 22.35 -18.69 4.80
CA ARG A 8 23.27 -19.50 5.60
C ARG A 8 22.67 -20.83 6.06
N SER A 9 21.35 -20.90 6.16
CA SER A 9 20.61 -22.13 6.48
C SER A 9 20.26 -22.98 5.23
N GLY A 10 20.66 -22.55 4.03
CA GLY A 10 20.34 -23.24 2.79
C GLY A 10 18.90 -23.04 2.31
N CYS A 11 18.17 -22.06 2.85
CA CYS A 11 16.77 -21.79 2.49
C CYS A 11 16.59 -20.65 1.48
N PHE A 12 17.67 -19.96 1.07
CA PHE A 12 17.62 -18.87 0.10
C PHE A 12 18.92 -18.75 -0.71
N ASP A 13 19.17 -19.66 -1.61
CA ASP A 13 20.39 -19.72 -2.40
C ASP A 13 20.59 -18.50 -3.30
N ALA A 14 19.51 -17.89 -3.78
CA ALA A 14 19.55 -16.68 -4.61
C ALA A 14 19.91 -15.39 -3.83
N TYR A 15 20.08 -15.45 -2.51
CA TYR A 15 20.35 -14.25 -1.69
C TYR A 15 21.52 -13.38 -2.16
N PRO A 16 22.69 -13.91 -2.60
CA PRO A 16 23.77 -13.05 -3.08
C PRO A 16 23.37 -12.18 -4.27
N ARG A 17 22.60 -12.75 -5.22
CA ARG A 17 22.06 -12.03 -6.37
C ARG A 17 21.00 -11.02 -5.93
N PHE A 18 20.09 -11.41 -5.08
CA PHE A 18 19.09 -10.49 -4.48
C PHE A 18 19.76 -9.30 -3.79
N ALA A 19 20.79 -9.55 -2.96
CA ALA A 19 21.53 -8.50 -2.26
C ALA A 19 22.27 -7.55 -3.21
N ASP A 20 22.73 -8.05 -4.35
CA ASP A 20 23.36 -7.22 -5.38
C ASP A 20 22.33 -6.34 -6.09
N GLU A 21 21.20 -6.92 -6.50
CA GLU A 21 20.12 -6.19 -7.15
C GLU A 21 19.50 -5.10 -6.25
N LEU A 22 19.48 -5.28 -4.92
CA LEU A 22 19.01 -4.27 -3.97
C LEU A 22 19.80 -2.95 -4.05
N LYS A 23 20.98 -2.92 -4.64
CA LYS A 23 21.73 -1.67 -4.91
C LYS A 23 20.95 -0.74 -5.85
N ASN A 24 20.09 -1.31 -6.70
CA ASN A 24 19.25 -0.57 -7.64
C ASN A 24 17.93 -0.09 -7.01
N LEU A 25 17.59 -0.55 -5.79
CA LEU A 25 16.27 -0.34 -5.21
C LEU A 25 15.90 1.14 -5.07
N ALA A 26 16.80 1.98 -4.62
CA ALA A 26 16.54 3.42 -4.47
C ALA A 26 16.14 4.07 -5.80
N PHE A 27 16.86 3.74 -6.87
CA PHE A 27 16.54 4.20 -8.21
C PHE A 27 15.20 3.65 -8.71
N ALA A 28 14.96 2.33 -8.53
CA ALA A 28 13.71 1.68 -8.91
C ALA A 28 12.51 2.33 -8.20
N LEU A 29 12.58 2.58 -6.89
CA LEU A 29 11.50 3.23 -6.13
C LEU A 29 11.26 4.69 -6.58
N ALA A 30 12.31 5.41 -6.99
CA ALA A 30 12.13 6.73 -7.58
C ALA A 30 11.36 6.66 -8.92
N GLN A 31 11.59 5.62 -9.73
CA GLN A 31 10.80 5.39 -10.95
C GLN A 31 9.36 4.98 -10.63
N VAL A 32 9.13 4.12 -9.63
CA VAL A 32 7.78 3.77 -9.15
C VAL A 32 6.98 5.02 -8.79
N ARG A 33 7.55 5.95 -8.02
CA ARG A 33 6.88 7.21 -7.66
C ARG A 33 6.46 8.02 -8.87
N LYS A 34 7.31 8.10 -9.91
CA LYS A 34 6.99 8.81 -11.16
C LYS A 34 5.86 8.11 -11.92
N GLN A 35 5.92 6.78 -12.03
CA GLN A 35 4.92 5.98 -12.73
C GLN A 35 3.54 6.06 -12.03
N ALA A 36 3.53 6.07 -10.71
CA ALA A 36 2.31 6.10 -9.91
C ALA A 36 1.65 7.48 -9.83
N ASP A 37 2.37 8.58 -10.13
CA ASP A 37 1.96 9.93 -9.78
C ASP A 37 0.58 10.32 -10.32
N ALA A 38 0.31 10.08 -11.59
CA ALA A 38 -0.98 10.43 -12.20
C ALA A 38 -2.16 9.68 -11.55
N LYS A 39 -2.00 8.37 -11.27
CA LYS A 39 -3.01 7.54 -10.60
C LYS A 39 -3.22 8.00 -9.16
N CYS A 40 -2.14 8.32 -8.45
CA CYS A 40 -2.19 8.81 -7.07
C CYS A 40 -2.81 10.22 -6.98
N LEU A 41 -2.53 11.10 -7.93
CA LEU A 41 -3.15 12.42 -8.00
C LEU A 41 -4.67 12.29 -8.23
N LYS A 42 -5.07 11.48 -9.21
CA LYS A 42 -6.49 11.23 -9.46
C LYS A 42 -7.18 10.65 -8.24
N TYR A 43 -6.59 9.65 -7.58
CA TYR A 43 -7.12 9.09 -6.33
C TYR A 43 -7.31 10.17 -5.25
N ALA A 44 -6.31 11.02 -5.05
CA ALA A 44 -6.37 12.07 -4.06
C ALA A 44 -7.49 13.09 -4.39
N GLN A 45 -7.65 13.45 -5.66
CA GLN A 45 -8.73 14.36 -6.10
C GLN A 45 -10.12 13.76 -5.87
N ASP A 46 -10.29 12.48 -6.18
CA ASP A 46 -11.58 11.80 -6.10
C ASP A 46 -12.00 11.50 -4.64
N TYR A 47 -11.03 11.18 -3.76
CA TYR A 47 -11.33 10.53 -2.49
C TYR A 47 -10.82 11.22 -1.22
N CYS A 48 -10.05 12.31 -1.29
CA CYS A 48 -9.51 12.96 -0.09
C CYS A 48 -10.59 13.59 0.82
N LYS A 49 -11.80 13.79 0.32
CA LYS A 49 -12.94 14.35 1.06
C LYS A 49 -14.04 13.31 1.37
N GLU A 50 -13.82 12.05 1.00
CA GLU A 50 -14.77 11.00 1.33
C GLU A 50 -14.90 10.85 2.85
N PRO A 51 -16.13 10.69 3.37
CA PRO A 51 -16.34 10.66 4.81
C PRO A 51 -15.78 9.41 5.47
N TYR A 52 -15.54 8.35 4.68
CA TYR A 52 -15.07 7.05 5.14
C TYR A 52 -14.39 6.28 4.02
N ASN A 53 -13.26 5.65 4.32
CA ASN A 53 -12.47 4.88 3.36
C ASN A 53 -12.12 3.51 3.91
N ILE A 54 -12.40 2.44 3.17
CA ILE A 54 -11.98 1.07 3.52
C ILE A 54 -10.69 0.75 2.78
N TRP A 55 -9.68 0.28 3.54
CA TRP A 55 -8.38 -0.13 3.03
C TRP A 55 -8.18 -1.62 3.23
N ILE A 56 -7.96 -2.34 2.15
CA ILE A 56 -7.84 -3.79 2.13
C ILE A 56 -6.46 -4.19 1.64
N GLY A 57 -5.84 -5.14 2.33
CA GLY A 57 -4.59 -5.76 1.91
C GLY A 57 -4.49 -7.18 2.44
N SER A 58 -3.74 -8.03 1.77
CA SER A 58 -3.51 -9.40 2.22
C SER A 58 -2.03 -9.75 2.30
N GLY A 59 -1.70 -10.82 3.02
CA GLY A 59 -0.34 -11.32 3.16
C GLY A 59 0.62 -10.21 3.60
N ASP A 60 1.64 -9.98 2.78
CA ASP A 60 2.70 -9.00 3.01
C ASP A 60 2.24 -7.53 2.86
N LEU A 61 1.10 -7.28 2.21
CA LEU A 61 0.51 -5.93 2.13
C LEU A 61 -0.52 -5.61 3.22
N TRP A 62 -0.93 -6.59 4.04
CA TRP A 62 -1.81 -6.29 5.18
C TRP A 62 -1.17 -5.28 6.16
N PRO A 63 0.08 -5.46 6.63
CA PRO A 63 0.72 -4.46 7.47
C PRO A 63 0.85 -3.09 6.82
N THR A 64 1.02 -3.05 5.49
CA THR A 64 1.10 -1.80 4.72
C THR A 64 -0.24 -1.07 4.70
N ALA A 65 -1.35 -1.78 4.43
CA ALA A 65 -2.70 -1.22 4.46
C ALA A 65 -3.05 -0.67 5.86
N TYR A 66 -2.78 -1.46 6.90
CA TYR A 66 -3.01 -1.08 8.30
C TYR A 66 -2.21 0.15 8.71
N SER A 67 -0.90 0.13 8.48
CA SER A 67 -0.02 1.24 8.86
C SER A 67 -0.35 2.53 8.11
N TYR A 68 -0.63 2.44 6.81
CA TYR A 68 -0.97 3.61 6.00
C TYR A 68 -2.30 4.23 6.44
N SER A 69 -3.32 3.42 6.66
CA SER A 69 -4.62 3.88 7.16
C SER A 69 -4.48 4.62 8.49
N MET A 70 -3.89 3.96 9.49
CA MET A 70 -3.84 4.48 10.86
C MET A 70 -2.80 5.60 11.01
N CYS A 71 -1.55 5.36 10.59
CA CYS A 71 -0.46 6.28 10.90
C CYS A 71 -0.35 7.46 9.92
N VAL A 72 -0.96 7.35 8.72
CA VAL A 72 -0.89 8.42 7.74
C VAL A 72 -2.27 9.06 7.54
N LEU A 73 -3.27 8.31 7.11
CA LEU A 73 -4.56 8.90 6.79
C LEU A 73 -5.28 9.41 8.04
N GLU A 74 -5.38 8.61 9.09
CA GLU A 74 -6.05 9.03 10.33
C GLU A 74 -5.20 10.01 11.13
N GLU A 75 -3.94 9.67 11.40
CA GLU A 75 -3.06 10.47 12.26
C GLU A 75 -2.64 11.79 11.62
N SER A 76 -2.25 11.77 10.33
CA SER A 76 -1.66 12.93 9.68
C SER A 76 -2.64 13.72 8.82
N GLN A 77 -3.68 13.11 8.27
CA GLN A 77 -4.63 13.74 7.36
C GLN A 77 -6.05 13.85 7.93
N TRP A 78 -6.31 13.20 9.08
CA TRP A 78 -7.60 13.16 9.78
C TRP A 78 -8.73 12.57 8.94
N ILE A 79 -8.39 11.73 7.99
CA ILE A 79 -9.32 10.99 7.13
C ILE A 79 -9.73 9.72 7.87
N ARG A 80 -11.03 9.50 8.03
CA ARG A 80 -11.56 8.31 8.70
C ARG A 80 -11.38 7.09 7.82
N THR A 81 -10.79 6.03 8.38
CA THR A 81 -10.57 4.80 7.64
C THR A 81 -10.99 3.56 8.42
N LYS A 82 -11.11 2.47 7.72
CA LYS A 82 -11.09 1.11 8.27
C LYS A 82 -10.10 0.29 7.45
N SER A 83 -9.06 -0.19 8.10
CA SER A 83 -8.19 -1.19 7.51
C SER A 83 -8.68 -2.60 7.86
N VAL A 84 -8.61 -3.53 6.92
CA VAL A 84 -9.00 -4.92 7.10
C VAL A 84 -8.16 -5.83 6.21
N SER A 85 -7.80 -7.01 6.71
CA SER A 85 -7.17 -8.02 5.87
C SER A 85 -8.19 -8.63 4.89
N SER A 86 -7.76 -9.01 3.69
CA SER A 86 -8.68 -9.58 2.70
C SER A 86 -9.45 -10.80 3.23
N PRO A 87 -8.84 -11.77 3.95
CA PRO A 87 -9.61 -12.87 4.54
C PRO A 87 -10.69 -12.42 5.53
N GLU A 88 -10.38 -11.47 6.41
CA GLU A 88 -11.33 -10.95 7.40
C GLU A 88 -12.42 -10.08 6.79
N PHE A 89 -12.12 -9.42 5.67
CA PHE A 89 -13.10 -8.62 4.95
C PHE A 89 -14.37 -9.41 4.64
N PHE A 90 -14.23 -10.65 4.18
CA PHE A 90 -15.36 -11.53 3.84
C PHE A 90 -16.21 -11.96 5.04
N HIS A 91 -15.74 -11.81 6.27
CA HIS A 91 -16.46 -12.21 7.47
C HIS A 91 -17.41 -11.16 8.00
N GLY A 92 -17.28 -9.91 7.62
CA GLY A 92 -18.17 -8.88 8.15
C GLY A 92 -18.06 -7.54 7.46
N THR A 93 -16.86 -7.10 7.08
CA THR A 93 -16.67 -5.79 6.45
C THR A 93 -17.33 -5.72 5.06
N LEU A 94 -17.51 -6.86 4.40
CA LEU A 94 -18.25 -6.98 3.14
C LEU A 94 -19.66 -6.36 3.24
N GLU A 95 -20.33 -6.51 4.37
CA GLU A 95 -21.67 -5.96 4.60
C GLU A 95 -21.72 -4.42 4.70
N LEU A 96 -20.55 -3.78 4.77
CA LEU A 96 -20.44 -2.31 4.75
C LEU A 96 -20.27 -1.74 3.34
N LEU A 97 -20.14 -2.59 2.33
CA LEU A 97 -19.97 -2.16 0.94
C LEU A 97 -21.31 -1.73 0.34
N GLU A 98 -21.51 -0.44 0.35
CA GLU A 98 -22.55 0.21 -0.45
C GLU A 98 -21.90 0.83 -1.70
N ASP A 99 -22.71 1.21 -2.68
CA ASP A 99 -22.24 1.73 -3.97
C ASP A 99 -21.40 3.01 -3.87
N ASP A 100 -21.53 3.74 -2.77
CA ASP A 100 -20.86 5.02 -2.51
C ASP A 100 -19.67 4.90 -1.55
N VAL A 101 -19.39 3.74 -0.98
CA VAL A 101 -18.26 3.55 -0.06
C VAL A 101 -16.94 3.44 -0.82
N CYS A 102 -16.04 4.38 -0.56
CA CYS A 102 -14.69 4.37 -1.12
C CYS A 102 -13.89 3.18 -0.56
N THR A 103 -13.46 2.31 -1.46
CA THR A 103 -12.70 1.11 -1.10
C THR A 103 -11.38 1.07 -1.88
N THR A 104 -10.30 0.82 -1.19
CA THR A 104 -8.96 0.71 -1.76
C THR A 104 -8.39 -0.67 -1.48
N LEU A 105 -8.00 -1.38 -2.55
CA LEU A 105 -7.36 -2.68 -2.47
C LEU A 105 -5.90 -2.58 -2.88
N LEU A 106 -5.01 -3.11 -2.02
CA LEU A 106 -3.58 -3.23 -2.29
C LEU A 106 -3.26 -4.63 -2.80
N LEU A 107 -2.84 -4.74 -4.05
CA LEU A 107 -2.49 -6.01 -4.70
C LEU A 107 -1.00 -6.28 -4.63
N THR A 108 -0.65 -7.38 -3.98
CA THR A 108 0.73 -7.90 -3.88
C THR A 108 1.12 -8.73 -5.11
N GLU A 109 2.43 -8.96 -5.29
CA GLU A 109 2.95 -10.01 -6.18
C GLU A 109 3.19 -11.33 -5.44
N GLY A 110 2.85 -11.38 -4.16
CA GLY A 110 3.00 -12.54 -3.29
C GLY A 110 1.89 -13.59 -3.46
N PRO A 111 1.93 -14.66 -2.64
CA PRO A 111 1.07 -15.85 -2.82
C PRO A 111 -0.43 -15.59 -2.54
N THR A 112 -0.80 -14.51 -1.86
CA THR A 112 -2.21 -14.18 -1.58
C THR A 112 -2.91 -13.43 -2.73
N ARG A 113 -2.18 -13.09 -3.79
CA ARG A 113 -2.66 -12.29 -4.91
C ARG A 113 -3.95 -12.81 -5.55
N ALA A 114 -4.04 -14.12 -5.80
CA ALA A 114 -5.20 -14.71 -6.48
C ALA A 114 -6.52 -14.46 -5.75
N GLN A 115 -6.50 -14.48 -4.42
CA GLN A 115 -7.66 -14.18 -3.59
C GLN A 115 -8.11 -12.72 -3.74
N ASP A 116 -7.15 -11.80 -3.81
CA ASP A 116 -7.44 -10.37 -3.93
C ASP A 116 -7.94 -9.99 -5.33
N GLU A 117 -7.41 -10.63 -6.38
CA GLU A 117 -7.88 -10.44 -7.76
C GLU A 117 -9.33 -10.91 -7.94
N GLU A 118 -9.71 -12.02 -7.33
CA GLU A 118 -11.08 -12.50 -7.35
C GLU A 118 -12.03 -11.52 -6.68
N PHE A 119 -11.62 -10.91 -5.57
CA PHE A 119 -12.39 -9.89 -4.89
C PHE A 119 -12.57 -8.62 -5.74
N ALA A 120 -11.48 -8.11 -6.32
CA ALA A 120 -11.50 -6.89 -7.13
C ALA A 120 -12.51 -6.95 -8.29
N ALA A 121 -12.79 -8.15 -8.79
CA ALA A 121 -13.72 -8.35 -9.90
C ALA A 121 -15.22 -8.22 -9.51
N ARG A 122 -15.59 -8.24 -8.21
CA ARG A 122 -16.97 -8.55 -7.81
C ARG A 122 -17.73 -7.48 -7.00
N HIS A 123 -17.07 -6.52 -6.31
CA HIS A 123 -17.77 -6.03 -5.11
C HIS A 123 -17.95 -4.53 -4.91
N THR A 124 -17.55 -3.59 -5.76
CA THR A 124 -17.92 -2.18 -5.52
C THR A 124 -17.72 -1.26 -6.73
N LYS A 125 -18.55 -0.20 -6.80
CA LYS A 125 -18.47 0.83 -7.84
C LYS A 125 -17.35 1.84 -7.59
N LYS A 126 -16.98 2.08 -6.33
CA LYS A 126 -15.90 2.99 -5.92
C LYS A 126 -14.64 2.23 -5.49
N LEU A 127 -14.27 1.15 -6.19
CA LEU A 127 -13.04 0.41 -5.92
C LEU A 127 -11.86 1.01 -6.67
N THR A 128 -10.79 1.27 -5.95
CA THR A 128 -9.47 1.55 -6.54
C THR A 128 -8.48 0.45 -6.14
N CYS A 129 -7.86 -0.17 -7.13
CA CYS A 129 -6.78 -1.13 -6.91
C CYS A 129 -5.43 -0.48 -7.17
N PHE A 130 -4.51 -0.60 -6.21
CA PHE A 130 -3.09 -0.30 -6.42
C PHE A 130 -2.34 -1.62 -6.50
N ASP A 131 -1.79 -1.91 -7.66
CA ASP A 131 -1.13 -3.17 -7.98
C ASP A 131 0.38 -2.96 -8.16
N THR A 132 1.20 -3.68 -7.40
CA THR A 132 2.65 -3.58 -7.51
C THR A 132 3.17 -4.02 -8.89
N LYS A 133 2.44 -4.88 -9.61
CA LYS A 133 2.78 -5.29 -10.98
C LYS A 133 2.72 -4.16 -12.02
N GLU A 134 1.96 -3.11 -11.75
CA GLU A 134 1.84 -1.98 -12.68
C GLU A 134 3.15 -1.19 -12.83
N TYR A 135 4.10 -1.37 -11.92
CA TYR A 135 5.30 -0.54 -11.85
C TYR A 135 6.55 -1.32 -12.27
N ALA A 136 7.31 -0.77 -13.21
CA ALA A 136 8.62 -1.30 -13.56
C ALA A 136 9.62 -1.06 -12.41
N LEU A 137 10.45 -2.07 -12.13
CA LEU A 137 11.52 -2.03 -11.15
C LEU A 137 12.87 -2.23 -11.85
N PRO A 138 13.47 -1.19 -12.46
CA PRO A 138 14.72 -1.34 -13.20
C PRO A 138 15.85 -1.91 -12.33
N GLY A 139 16.48 -2.97 -12.81
CA GLY A 139 17.59 -3.64 -12.12
C GLY A 139 17.15 -4.61 -11.03
N ILE A 140 15.86 -4.93 -10.94
CA ILE A 140 15.30 -5.96 -10.06
C ILE A 140 14.67 -7.05 -10.92
N SER A 141 15.10 -8.29 -10.73
CA SER A 141 14.56 -9.48 -11.43
C SER A 141 13.15 -9.81 -10.93
N ASP A 142 12.33 -10.36 -11.83
CA ASP A 142 10.93 -10.70 -11.55
C ASP A 142 10.78 -11.66 -10.36
N GLU A 143 11.72 -12.60 -10.17
CA GLU A 143 11.67 -13.53 -9.04
C GLU A 143 11.79 -12.84 -7.66
N PHE A 144 12.37 -11.64 -7.60
CA PHE A 144 12.54 -10.90 -6.33
C PHE A 144 11.46 -9.85 -6.09
N ARG A 145 10.66 -9.54 -7.10
CA ARG A 145 9.59 -8.55 -7.01
C ARG A 145 8.59 -8.86 -5.90
N PRO A 146 8.13 -10.14 -5.70
CA PRO A 146 7.21 -10.44 -4.60
C PRO A 146 7.76 -10.07 -3.23
N LEU A 147 9.06 -10.23 -2.99
CA LEU A 147 9.72 -9.85 -1.73
C LEU A 147 9.73 -8.33 -1.47
N LEU A 148 9.55 -7.56 -2.52
CA LEU A 148 9.63 -6.09 -2.50
C LEU A 148 8.26 -5.42 -2.57
N SER A 149 7.17 -6.16 -2.71
CA SER A 149 5.81 -5.60 -2.79
C SER A 149 5.50 -4.57 -1.70
N PRO A 150 5.82 -4.79 -0.40
CA PRO A 150 5.56 -3.78 0.63
C PRO A 150 6.32 -2.48 0.42
N VAL A 151 7.57 -2.55 -0.03
CA VAL A 151 8.42 -1.37 -0.24
C VAL A 151 7.97 -0.59 -1.48
N VAL A 152 7.60 -1.29 -2.54
CA VAL A 152 7.03 -0.72 -3.76
C VAL A 152 5.71 -0.02 -3.43
N MET A 153 4.81 -0.69 -2.72
CA MET A 153 3.53 -0.12 -2.33
C MET A 153 3.72 1.11 -1.43
N ALA A 154 4.65 1.08 -0.48
CA ALA A 154 4.94 2.24 0.35
C ALA A 154 5.38 3.46 -0.48
N ALA A 155 6.15 3.25 -1.56
CA ALA A 155 6.54 4.34 -2.48
C ALA A 155 5.33 4.93 -3.23
N VAL A 156 4.36 4.10 -3.62
CA VAL A 156 3.09 4.52 -4.22
C VAL A 156 2.25 5.33 -3.23
N LEU A 157 2.04 4.80 -2.04
CA LEU A 157 1.20 5.42 -1.00
C LEU A 157 1.75 6.78 -0.54
N GLN A 158 3.07 6.96 -0.53
CA GLN A 158 3.68 8.27 -0.30
C GLN A 158 3.26 9.31 -1.33
N ARG A 159 3.02 8.92 -2.60
CA ARG A 159 2.53 9.86 -3.62
C ARG A 159 1.09 10.28 -3.34
N ILE A 160 0.23 9.34 -2.89
CA ILE A 160 -1.13 9.67 -2.45
C ILE A 160 -1.09 10.72 -1.34
N SER A 161 -0.28 10.47 -0.29
CA SER A 161 -0.16 11.37 0.86
C SER A 161 0.25 12.78 0.46
N LYS A 162 1.27 12.89 -0.42
CA LYS A 162 1.73 14.19 -0.90
C LYS A 162 0.69 14.93 -1.75
N ASN A 163 -0.06 14.20 -2.56
CA ASN A 163 -1.14 14.80 -3.35
C ASN A 163 -2.31 15.24 -2.46
N ILE A 164 -2.68 14.46 -1.44
CA ILE A 164 -3.70 14.86 -0.45
C ILE A 164 -3.24 16.11 0.30
N GLU A 165 -2.00 16.15 0.78
CA GLU A 165 -1.42 17.31 1.47
C GLU A 165 -1.59 18.60 0.64
N VAL A 166 -1.26 18.54 -0.65
CA VAL A 166 -1.37 19.68 -1.56
C VAL A 166 -2.83 20.09 -1.82
N ILE A 167 -3.71 19.10 -2.06
CA ILE A 167 -5.12 19.35 -2.39
C ILE A 167 -5.90 19.91 -1.19
N THR A 168 -5.59 19.45 0.01
CA THR A 168 -6.30 19.81 1.24
C THR A 168 -5.67 21.00 1.96
N ASP A 169 -4.49 21.45 1.55
CA ASP A 169 -3.65 22.42 2.26
C ASP A 169 -3.44 22.04 3.74
N HIS A 170 -3.33 20.72 3.99
CA HIS A 170 -3.15 20.14 5.32
C HIS A 170 -1.82 19.40 5.40
N SER A 171 -0.85 20.00 6.09
CA SER A 171 0.49 19.44 6.22
C SER A 171 0.48 18.08 6.92
N LEU A 172 1.27 17.13 6.41
CA LEU A 172 1.49 15.82 7.00
C LEU A 172 2.11 15.87 8.40
N ASP A 173 2.67 17.02 8.82
CA ASP A 173 3.31 17.19 10.13
C ASP A 173 2.34 17.66 11.22
N ILE A 174 1.14 18.09 10.85
CA ILE A 174 0.15 18.59 11.81
C ILE A 174 -0.46 17.39 12.58
N ARG A 175 -0.57 17.55 13.90
CA ARG A 175 -1.23 16.59 14.80
C ARG A 175 -2.19 17.31 15.71
N ARG A 176 -3.31 16.66 16.08
CA ARG A 176 -4.25 17.19 17.09
C ARG A 176 -3.73 16.94 18.49
N TYR A 177 -3.34 15.72 18.81
CA TYR A 177 -3.03 15.24 20.16
C TYR A 177 -1.63 14.65 20.29
N TYR A 178 -1.17 13.90 19.30
CA TYR A 178 0.11 13.21 19.32
C TYR A 178 1.26 14.17 19.61
N ARG A 179 2.03 13.89 20.66
CA ARG A 179 3.13 14.71 21.20
C ARG A 179 2.72 16.12 21.68
N LYS A 180 1.41 16.37 21.88
CA LYS A 180 0.89 17.61 22.46
C LYS A 180 0.27 17.39 23.83
N GLU A 181 -0.21 16.18 24.09
CA GLU A 181 -0.78 15.77 25.36
C GLU A 181 0.06 14.65 25.97
N SER A 182 0.10 14.58 27.31
CA SER A 182 0.67 13.45 28.04
C SER A 182 -0.38 12.36 28.17
N TYR A 183 -0.04 11.13 27.85
CA TYR A 183 -0.84 9.92 28.10
C TYR A 183 0.04 8.80 28.61
#